data_55828ab0f4e1fe10bae7d03fdd196062
#
_entry.id   55828ab0f4e1fe10bae7d03fdd196062
#
_cell.length_a   1.000
_cell.length_b   1.000
_cell.length_c   1.000
_cell.angle_alpha   90.00
_cell.angle_beta   90.00
_cell.angle_gamma   90.00
#
_symmetry.space_group_name_H-M   'P 1'
#
loop_
_entity.id
_entity.type
_entity.pdbx_description
1 polymer ?
#
loop_
_entity_poly.entity_id
_entity_poly.type
_entity_poly.pdbx_seq_one_letter_code
_entity_poly.pdbx_strand_id
1 'polypeptide(L)'
;MDLKRNLPLAGMTLVVLVGMAANSLLERAGLAGPAIGPTLFTLIRLVGGALVLAVWSAIRRVPLKRPQANAFWLFLYAAAFSYTYVVLGAAMGALLLFFAVQLTMFTGALAGGERPTASHIVGGLLALAGLYILVALQLHRPAPWAVVGMLAAGAAWGLYSVGGRGVRDPLAHTTSNFVYAALLAIGLAALRLSARGGPQTMPQLSGVLEALISGAITSAPIYLLWYALLPKLRTVFAATVQLSVPVIVGFGGWMLLGEPVTARLAIAGALVLMGVGLTMRRTGQKASRPDTPAPDTPA
;
A
#
# COMPACT_ATOMS: atom_id res chain seq x y z
N MET A 1 5.69 16.54 23.49
CA MET A 1 5.16 15.50 22.56
C MET A 1 4.16 14.71 23.38
N ASP A 2 2.85 14.95 23.15
CA ASP A 2 1.78 14.32 23.94
C ASP A 2 1.71 12.83 23.66
N LEU A 3 2.38 12.02 24.49
CA LEU A 3 2.46 10.57 24.33
C LEU A 3 1.05 9.93 24.31
N LYS A 4 0.13 10.42 25.16
CA LYS A 4 -1.25 9.91 25.24
C LYS A 4 -2.08 10.16 23.96
N ARG A 5 -1.78 11.19 23.18
CA ARG A 5 -2.49 11.54 21.94
C ARG A 5 -1.91 10.83 20.71
N ASN A 6 -0.64 10.44 20.75
CA ASN A 6 0.05 9.81 19.61
C ASN A 6 0.06 8.28 19.69
N LEU A 7 -0.19 7.70 20.87
CA LEU A 7 -0.20 6.24 21.06
C LEU A 7 -1.27 5.53 20.20
N PRO A 8 -2.53 6.00 20.11
CA PRO A 8 -3.53 5.37 19.25
C PRO A 8 -3.18 5.51 17.75
N LEU A 9 -2.53 6.62 17.34
CA LEU A 9 -2.09 6.83 15.96
C LEU A 9 -0.95 5.86 15.58
N ALA A 10 0.03 5.68 16.47
CA ALA A 10 1.13 4.74 16.27
C ALA A 10 0.61 3.30 16.23
N GLY A 11 -0.30 2.93 17.14
CA GLY A 11 -0.93 1.62 17.15
C GLY A 11 -1.70 1.33 15.86
N MET A 12 -2.52 2.29 15.40
CA MET A 12 -3.25 2.17 14.14
C MET A 12 -2.31 2.04 12.94
N THR A 13 -1.20 2.81 12.93
CA THR A 13 -0.18 2.71 11.88
C THR A 13 0.44 1.32 11.87
N LEU A 14 0.80 0.78 13.03
CA LEU A 14 1.37 -0.56 13.14
C LEU A 14 0.40 -1.64 12.64
N VAL A 15 -0.89 -1.58 13.01
CA VAL A 15 -1.92 -2.50 12.53
C VAL A 15 -2.01 -2.47 11.01
N VAL A 16 -1.98 -1.28 10.41
CA VAL A 16 -2.01 -1.13 8.94
C VAL A 16 -0.77 -1.75 8.30
N LEU A 17 0.43 -1.49 8.83
CA LEU A 17 1.68 -2.05 8.28
C LEU A 17 1.74 -3.58 8.40
N VAL A 18 1.31 -4.12 9.54
CA VAL A 18 1.21 -5.58 9.75
C VAL A 18 0.17 -6.19 8.81
N GLY A 19 -0.98 -5.55 8.63
CA GLY A 19 -2.01 -6.00 7.68
C GLY A 19 -1.51 -5.97 6.23
N MET A 20 -0.76 -4.94 5.82
CA MET A 20 -0.12 -4.89 4.49
C MET A 20 0.93 -5.99 4.33
N ALA A 21 1.71 -6.26 5.37
CA ALA A 21 2.69 -7.34 5.36
C ALA A 21 2.04 -8.72 5.24
N ALA A 22 0.97 -8.97 6.03
CA ALA A 22 0.17 -10.19 5.93
C ALA A 22 -0.43 -10.37 4.53
N ASN A 23 -0.93 -9.28 3.93
CA ASN A 23 -1.42 -9.30 2.55
C ASN A 23 -0.32 -9.71 1.56
N SER A 24 0.91 -9.19 1.70
CA SER A 24 2.04 -9.57 0.85
C SER A 24 2.42 -11.04 1.01
N LEU A 25 2.33 -11.60 2.23
CA LEU A 25 2.57 -13.02 2.47
C LEU A 25 1.51 -13.90 1.82
N LEU A 26 0.23 -13.52 1.89
CA LEU A 26 -0.88 -14.23 1.23
C LEU A 26 -0.74 -14.20 -0.29
N GLU A 27 -0.37 -13.06 -0.87
CA GLU A 27 -0.10 -12.97 -2.31
C GLU A 27 1.09 -13.84 -2.72
N ARG A 28 2.14 -13.88 -1.88
CA ARG A 28 3.28 -14.77 -2.12
C ARG A 28 2.86 -16.23 -2.08
N ALA A 29 2.07 -16.64 -1.10
CA ALA A 29 1.61 -18.03 -0.98
C ALA A 29 0.73 -18.42 -2.17
N GLY A 30 -0.26 -17.61 -2.53
CA GLY A 30 -1.19 -17.90 -3.62
C GLY A 30 -0.57 -17.87 -5.01
N LEU A 31 0.36 -16.93 -5.25
CA LEU A 31 0.92 -16.70 -6.59
C LEU A 31 2.28 -17.34 -6.85
N ALA A 32 2.96 -17.87 -5.83
CA ALA A 32 4.29 -18.51 -5.99
C ALA A 32 4.25 -19.87 -6.67
N GLY A 33 3.09 -20.50 -6.81
CA GLY A 33 2.90 -21.83 -7.41
C GLY A 33 1.74 -21.86 -8.39
N PRO A 34 1.36 -23.05 -8.87
CA PRO A 34 0.25 -23.24 -9.80
C PRO A 34 -1.13 -23.19 -9.12
N ALA A 35 -1.20 -22.77 -7.85
CA ALA A 35 -2.43 -22.84 -7.07
C ALA A 35 -3.55 -21.96 -7.63
N ILE A 36 -3.22 -20.77 -8.14
CA ILE A 36 -4.18 -19.84 -8.75
C ILE A 36 -3.46 -18.90 -9.72
N GLY A 37 -4.12 -18.58 -10.84
CA GLY A 37 -3.59 -17.57 -11.77
C GLY A 37 -3.82 -16.13 -11.31
N PRO A 38 -2.99 -15.17 -11.76
CA PRO A 38 -3.04 -13.77 -11.29
C PRO A 38 -4.38 -13.08 -11.58
N THR A 39 -5.05 -13.41 -12.67
CA THR A 39 -6.39 -12.87 -13.01
C THR A 39 -7.42 -13.26 -11.95
N LEU A 40 -7.46 -14.54 -11.61
CA LEU A 40 -8.45 -15.07 -10.69
C LEU A 40 -8.15 -14.65 -9.25
N PHE A 41 -6.86 -14.59 -8.87
CA PHE A 41 -6.44 -14.06 -7.58
C PHE A 41 -6.90 -12.60 -7.41
N THR A 42 -6.63 -11.74 -8.40
CA THR A 42 -7.06 -10.33 -8.40
C THR A 42 -8.58 -10.20 -8.30
N LEU A 43 -9.31 -11.01 -9.08
CA LEU A 43 -10.77 -11.02 -9.07
C LEU A 43 -11.33 -11.38 -7.69
N ILE A 44 -10.92 -12.53 -7.14
CA ILE A 44 -11.42 -13.02 -5.85
C ILE A 44 -11.05 -12.04 -4.72
N ARG A 45 -9.84 -11.51 -4.72
CA ARG A 45 -9.39 -10.50 -3.76
C ARG A 45 -10.26 -9.26 -3.78
N LEU A 46 -10.49 -8.66 -4.96
CA LEU A 46 -11.26 -7.41 -5.06
C LEU A 46 -12.75 -7.65 -4.80
N VAL A 47 -13.33 -8.75 -5.29
CA VAL A 47 -14.73 -9.10 -5.02
C VAL A 47 -14.93 -9.43 -3.54
N GLY A 48 -14.07 -10.24 -2.93
CA GLY A 48 -14.13 -10.57 -1.50
C GLY A 48 -14.06 -9.32 -0.62
N GLY A 49 -13.13 -8.41 -0.94
CA GLY A 49 -13.01 -7.14 -0.25
C GLY A 49 -14.23 -6.23 -0.45
N ALA A 50 -14.76 -6.17 -1.68
CA ALA A 50 -15.96 -5.40 -2.00
C ALA A 50 -17.18 -5.91 -1.23
N LEU A 51 -17.37 -7.23 -1.14
CA LEU A 51 -18.50 -7.84 -0.41
C LEU A 51 -18.44 -7.49 1.09
N VAL A 52 -17.28 -7.64 1.73
CA VAL A 52 -17.13 -7.32 3.16
C VAL A 52 -17.44 -5.85 3.43
N LEU A 53 -16.88 -4.94 2.62
CA LEU A 53 -17.13 -3.50 2.80
C LEU A 53 -18.55 -3.11 2.44
N ALA A 54 -19.17 -3.73 1.43
CA ALA A 54 -20.56 -3.48 1.07
C ALA A 54 -21.52 -3.89 2.18
N VAL A 55 -21.30 -5.07 2.78
CA VAL A 55 -22.07 -5.52 3.96
C VAL A 55 -21.90 -4.55 5.12
N TRP A 56 -20.67 -4.14 5.41
CA TRP A 56 -20.41 -3.17 6.49
C TRP A 56 -21.05 -1.81 6.21
N SER A 57 -20.93 -1.30 4.97
CA SER A 57 -21.61 -0.06 4.56
C SER A 57 -23.13 -0.15 4.68
N ALA A 58 -23.74 -1.29 4.31
CA ALA A 58 -25.17 -1.52 4.43
C ALA A 58 -25.62 -1.50 5.91
N ILE A 59 -24.89 -2.20 6.80
CA ILE A 59 -25.16 -2.21 8.25
C ILE A 59 -25.06 -0.79 8.82
N ARG A 60 -24.09 0.00 8.38
CA ARG A 60 -23.87 1.39 8.81
C ARG A 60 -24.73 2.40 8.05
N ARG A 61 -25.52 1.95 7.07
CA ARG A 61 -26.36 2.78 6.19
C ARG A 61 -25.57 3.88 5.48
N VAL A 62 -24.31 3.56 5.08
CA VAL A 62 -23.43 4.47 4.38
C VAL A 62 -23.63 4.28 2.87
N PRO A 63 -24.04 5.31 2.11
CA PRO A 63 -24.27 5.16 0.68
C PRO A 63 -22.97 5.04 -0.11
N LEU A 64 -23.02 4.30 -1.21
CA LEU A 64 -21.92 4.26 -2.18
C LEU A 64 -21.74 5.63 -2.82
N LYS A 65 -20.49 6.00 -3.03
CA LYS A 65 -20.10 7.20 -3.80
C LYS A 65 -20.05 6.87 -5.29
N ARG A 66 -20.13 7.90 -6.12
CA ARG A 66 -19.90 7.75 -7.56
C ARG A 66 -18.48 7.23 -7.83
N PRO A 67 -18.25 6.54 -8.99
CA PRO A 67 -16.91 6.06 -9.34
C PRO A 67 -15.91 7.22 -9.36
N GLN A 68 -14.75 6.97 -8.79
CA GLN A 68 -13.66 7.93 -8.71
C GLN A 68 -12.39 7.30 -9.28
N ALA A 69 -11.42 8.12 -9.64
CA ALA A 69 -10.13 7.67 -10.15
C ALA A 69 -9.43 6.67 -9.20
N ASN A 70 -9.69 6.78 -7.89
CA ASN A 70 -9.11 5.88 -6.89
C ASN A 70 -9.55 4.42 -7.05
N ALA A 71 -10.74 4.15 -7.58
CA ALA A 71 -11.16 2.78 -7.90
C ALA A 71 -10.30 2.17 -9.03
N PHE A 72 -9.99 2.98 -10.05
CA PHE A 72 -9.09 2.58 -11.11
C PHE A 72 -7.66 2.35 -10.60
N TRP A 73 -7.15 3.23 -9.74
CA TRP A 73 -5.81 3.06 -9.16
C TRP A 73 -5.73 1.82 -8.28
N LEU A 74 -6.77 1.51 -7.51
CA LEU A 74 -6.85 0.27 -6.73
C LEU A 74 -6.83 -0.97 -7.62
N PHE A 75 -7.63 -0.97 -8.69
CA PHE A 75 -7.65 -2.06 -9.66
C PHE A 75 -6.29 -2.23 -10.35
N LEU A 76 -5.72 -1.13 -10.86
CA LEU A 76 -4.43 -1.16 -11.57
C LEU A 76 -3.31 -1.68 -10.65
N TYR A 77 -3.27 -1.19 -9.41
CA TYR A 77 -2.35 -1.71 -8.40
C TYR A 77 -2.51 -3.22 -8.24
N ALA A 78 -3.72 -3.69 -7.94
CA ALA A 78 -3.97 -5.10 -7.64
C ALA A 78 -3.67 -6.01 -8.85
N ALA A 79 -4.10 -5.61 -10.05
CA ALA A 79 -3.87 -6.38 -11.27
C ALA A 79 -2.39 -6.38 -11.67
N ALA A 80 -1.77 -5.21 -11.82
CA ALA A 80 -0.39 -5.10 -12.24
C ALA A 80 0.55 -5.82 -11.25
N PHE A 81 0.30 -5.67 -9.94
CA PHE A 81 1.05 -6.38 -8.91
C PHE A 81 0.95 -7.91 -9.10
N SER A 82 -0.25 -8.46 -9.15
CA SER A 82 -0.44 -9.91 -9.26
C SER A 82 0.22 -10.51 -10.52
N TYR A 83 0.13 -9.80 -11.66
CA TYR A 83 0.73 -10.26 -12.91
C TYR A 83 2.27 -10.20 -12.93
N THR A 84 2.84 -9.18 -12.33
CA THR A 84 4.29 -8.96 -12.35
C THR A 84 5.00 -9.71 -11.24
N TYR A 85 4.32 -9.92 -10.13
CA TYR A 85 4.86 -10.63 -8.97
C TYR A 85 5.27 -12.07 -9.28
N VAL A 86 4.47 -12.78 -10.11
CA VAL A 86 4.76 -14.15 -10.56
C VAL A 86 6.10 -14.23 -11.31
N VAL A 87 6.50 -13.15 -11.98
CA VAL A 87 7.73 -13.08 -12.80
C VAL A 87 8.91 -12.54 -12.02
N LEU A 88 8.69 -11.49 -11.23
CA LEU A 88 9.76 -10.78 -10.51
C LEU A 88 10.15 -11.44 -9.19
N GLY A 89 9.21 -12.19 -8.59
CA GLY A 89 9.35 -12.67 -7.22
C GLY A 89 9.23 -11.56 -6.17
N ALA A 90 9.19 -11.97 -4.89
CA ALA A 90 8.86 -11.10 -3.78
C ALA A 90 9.84 -9.93 -3.59
N ALA A 91 11.14 -10.23 -3.66
CA ALA A 91 12.17 -9.26 -3.32
C ALA A 91 12.28 -8.13 -4.35
N MET A 92 12.42 -8.48 -5.64
CA MET A 92 12.48 -7.50 -6.72
C MET A 92 11.16 -6.73 -6.84
N GLY A 93 10.02 -7.44 -6.72
CA GLY A 93 8.71 -6.83 -6.72
C GLY A 93 8.56 -5.77 -5.63
N ALA A 94 8.95 -6.10 -4.39
CA ALA A 94 8.90 -5.14 -3.28
C ALA A 94 9.78 -3.91 -3.53
N LEU A 95 11.02 -4.08 -4.02
CA LEU A 95 11.92 -2.97 -4.30
C LEU A 95 11.30 -2.00 -5.33
N LEU A 96 10.87 -2.52 -6.48
CA LEU A 96 10.31 -1.71 -7.55
C LEU A 96 8.99 -1.05 -7.14
N LEU A 97 8.11 -1.79 -6.46
CA LEU A 97 6.84 -1.28 -5.95
C LEU A 97 7.06 -0.08 -5.02
N PHE A 98 7.83 -0.30 -3.95
CA PHE A 98 8.01 0.74 -2.93
C PHE A 98 8.86 1.92 -3.42
N PHE A 99 9.78 1.72 -4.35
CA PHE A 99 10.45 2.82 -5.03
C PHE A 99 9.43 3.72 -5.76
N ALA A 100 8.53 3.12 -6.56
CA ALA A 100 7.51 3.87 -7.28
C ALA A 100 6.47 4.51 -6.33
N VAL A 101 6.06 3.81 -5.25
CA VAL A 101 5.22 4.38 -4.19
C VAL A 101 5.85 5.62 -3.59
N GLN A 102 7.14 5.50 -3.19
CA GLN A 102 7.87 6.61 -2.58
C GLN A 102 7.92 7.83 -3.51
N LEU A 103 8.29 7.60 -4.77
CA LEU A 103 8.39 8.68 -5.76
C LEU A 103 7.02 9.35 -6.00
N THR A 104 5.96 8.54 -6.18
CA THR A 104 4.61 9.06 -6.46
C THR A 104 4.03 9.82 -5.27
N MET A 105 4.17 9.30 -4.06
CA MET A 105 3.68 9.98 -2.87
C MET A 105 4.51 11.23 -2.55
N PHE A 106 5.82 11.22 -2.83
CA PHE A 106 6.67 12.40 -2.65
C PHE A 106 6.27 13.51 -3.63
N THR A 107 6.08 13.19 -4.91
CA THR A 107 5.58 14.17 -5.89
C THR A 107 4.18 14.65 -5.56
N GLY A 108 3.31 13.77 -5.09
CA GLY A 108 1.98 14.12 -4.57
C GLY A 108 2.02 15.06 -3.36
N ALA A 109 3.01 14.88 -2.47
CA ALA A 109 3.23 15.78 -1.34
C ALA A 109 3.62 17.19 -1.81
N LEU A 110 4.55 17.28 -2.77
CA LEU A 110 4.97 18.56 -3.36
C LEU A 110 3.80 19.25 -4.07
N ALA A 111 3.04 18.53 -4.89
CA ALA A 111 1.87 19.05 -5.58
C ALA A 111 0.76 19.49 -4.60
N GLY A 112 0.64 18.84 -3.45
CA GLY A 112 -0.25 19.23 -2.35
C GLY A 112 0.26 20.38 -1.48
N GLY A 113 1.38 21.02 -1.84
CA GLY A 113 1.97 22.14 -1.10
C GLY A 113 2.75 21.75 0.16
N GLU A 114 2.97 20.44 0.41
CA GLU A 114 3.89 20.03 1.47
C GLU A 114 5.32 20.42 1.09
N ARG A 115 6.07 20.97 2.06
CA ARG A 115 7.49 21.30 1.90
C ARG A 115 8.31 20.24 2.66
N PRO A 116 8.84 19.19 1.97
CA PRO A 116 9.71 18.22 2.59
C PRO A 116 10.99 18.89 3.07
N THR A 117 11.41 18.54 4.27
CA THR A 117 12.69 19.02 4.82
C THR A 117 13.82 18.06 4.47
N ALA A 118 15.07 18.47 4.67
CA ALA A 118 16.22 17.59 4.46
C ALA A 118 16.09 16.27 5.23
N SER A 119 15.53 16.29 6.45
CA SER A 119 15.31 15.06 7.23
C SER A 119 14.30 14.11 6.57
N HIS A 120 13.28 14.63 5.86
CA HIS A 120 12.34 13.78 5.10
C HIS A 120 13.02 13.14 3.89
N ILE A 121 13.87 13.90 3.17
CA ILE A 121 14.60 13.40 2.00
C ILE A 121 15.63 12.35 2.44
N VAL A 122 16.47 12.69 3.40
CA VAL A 122 17.50 11.78 3.92
C VAL A 122 16.87 10.52 4.54
N GLY A 123 15.77 10.68 5.31
CA GLY A 123 15.05 9.55 5.89
C GLY A 123 14.46 8.61 4.84
N GLY A 124 13.86 9.17 3.79
CA GLY A 124 13.33 8.38 2.66
C GLY A 124 14.43 7.64 1.89
N LEU A 125 15.54 8.31 1.59
CA LEU A 125 16.69 7.71 0.92
C LEU A 125 17.34 6.60 1.77
N LEU A 126 17.47 6.83 3.07
CA LEU A 126 18.01 5.84 4.00
C LEU A 126 17.14 4.58 4.07
N ALA A 127 15.82 4.75 4.13
CA ALA A 127 14.89 3.64 4.13
C ALA A 127 14.90 2.87 2.80
N LEU A 128 14.99 3.57 1.65
CA LEU A 128 15.18 2.93 0.34
C LEU A 128 16.52 2.19 0.23
N ALA A 129 17.61 2.74 0.78
CA ALA A 129 18.89 2.06 0.83
C ALA A 129 18.81 0.77 1.66
N GLY A 130 18.10 0.79 2.80
CA GLY A 130 17.81 -0.42 3.58
C GLY A 130 17.06 -1.47 2.77
N LEU A 131 16.01 -1.07 2.05
CA LEU A 131 15.26 -1.97 1.16
C LEU A 131 16.15 -2.52 0.03
N TYR A 132 17.00 -1.69 -0.57
CA TYR A 132 17.96 -2.14 -1.58
C TYR A 132 18.94 -3.19 -1.03
N ILE A 133 19.49 -2.99 0.16
CA ILE A 133 20.37 -3.97 0.82
C ILE A 133 19.66 -5.29 1.06
N LEU A 134 18.37 -5.26 1.45
CA LEU A 134 17.57 -6.46 1.66
C LEU A 134 17.48 -7.32 0.40
N VAL A 135 17.43 -6.69 -0.77
CA VAL A 135 17.13 -7.32 -2.06
C VAL A 135 18.36 -7.56 -2.94
N ALA A 136 19.45 -6.81 -2.75
CA ALA A 136 20.57 -6.66 -3.70
C ALA A 136 21.18 -7.96 -4.24
N LEU A 137 21.25 -9.04 -3.46
CA LEU A 137 21.81 -10.32 -3.90
C LEU A 137 20.79 -11.28 -4.56
N GLN A 138 19.53 -10.88 -4.64
CA GLN A 138 18.46 -11.68 -5.27
C GLN A 138 18.10 -11.14 -6.67
N LEU A 139 18.90 -10.22 -7.18
CA LEU A 139 18.67 -9.56 -8.47
C LEU A 139 19.06 -10.52 -9.63
N HIS A 140 18.07 -11.14 -10.23
CA HIS A 140 18.16 -11.74 -11.56
C HIS A 140 17.82 -10.69 -12.60
N ARG A 141 18.19 -10.88 -13.87
CA ARG A 141 17.76 -9.96 -14.94
C ARG A 141 16.26 -10.05 -15.11
N PRO A 142 15.48 -9.04 -14.70
CA PRO A 142 14.03 -9.10 -14.76
C PRO A 142 13.54 -8.88 -16.18
N ALA A 143 12.39 -9.47 -16.53
CA ALA A 143 11.71 -9.18 -17.78
C ALA A 143 11.27 -7.70 -17.82
N PRO A 144 11.61 -6.91 -18.86
CA PRO A 144 11.33 -5.46 -18.89
C PRO A 144 9.86 -5.09 -18.66
N TRP A 145 8.94 -5.86 -19.24
CA TRP A 145 7.51 -5.61 -19.05
C TRP A 145 7.05 -5.78 -17.59
N ALA A 146 7.67 -6.73 -16.87
CA ALA A 146 7.35 -6.96 -15.47
C ALA A 146 7.88 -5.83 -14.58
N VAL A 147 9.05 -5.26 -14.91
CA VAL A 147 9.58 -4.07 -14.25
C VAL A 147 8.62 -2.89 -14.43
N VAL A 148 8.22 -2.60 -15.67
CA VAL A 148 7.28 -1.51 -15.98
C VAL A 148 5.94 -1.72 -15.27
N GLY A 149 5.41 -2.94 -15.31
CA GLY A 149 4.15 -3.27 -14.64
C GLY A 149 4.22 -3.12 -13.12
N MET A 150 5.34 -3.50 -12.48
CA MET A 150 5.50 -3.33 -11.03
C MET A 150 5.69 -1.85 -10.63
N LEU A 151 6.42 -1.07 -11.44
CA LEU A 151 6.50 0.39 -11.25
C LEU A 151 5.12 1.04 -11.41
N ALA A 152 4.32 0.60 -12.39
CA ALA A 152 2.94 1.05 -12.57
C ALA A 152 2.05 0.67 -11.37
N ALA A 153 2.21 -0.54 -10.81
CA ALA A 153 1.52 -0.95 -9.59
C ALA A 153 1.87 -0.04 -8.41
N GLY A 154 3.15 0.26 -8.21
CA GLY A 154 3.61 1.17 -7.16
C GLY A 154 3.10 2.60 -7.35
N ALA A 155 3.14 3.12 -8.57
CA ALA A 155 2.58 4.44 -8.90
C ALA A 155 1.07 4.48 -8.63
N ALA A 156 0.34 3.45 -9.04
CA ALA A 156 -1.11 3.33 -8.80
C ALA A 156 -1.43 3.28 -7.29
N TRP A 157 -0.68 2.52 -6.50
CA TRP A 157 -0.83 2.51 -5.04
C TRP A 157 -0.51 3.88 -4.41
N GLY A 158 0.53 4.56 -4.91
CA GLY A 158 0.87 5.92 -4.48
C GLY A 158 -0.25 6.91 -4.78
N LEU A 159 -0.81 6.89 -6.00
CA LEU A 159 -1.95 7.73 -6.39
C LEU A 159 -3.21 7.43 -5.59
N TYR A 160 -3.51 6.14 -5.37
CA TYR A 160 -4.60 5.70 -4.49
C TYR A 160 -4.44 6.27 -3.07
N SER A 161 -3.23 6.22 -2.53
CA SER A 161 -2.92 6.75 -1.20
C SER A 161 -3.02 8.28 -1.13
N VAL A 162 -2.49 9.00 -2.12
CA VAL A 162 -2.60 10.47 -2.20
C VAL A 162 -4.07 10.89 -2.30
N GLY A 163 -4.86 10.20 -3.15
CA GLY A 163 -6.30 10.46 -3.29
C GLY A 163 -7.12 10.18 -2.04
N GLY A 164 -6.64 9.32 -1.14
CA GLY A 164 -7.28 9.03 0.15
C GLY A 164 -7.15 10.14 1.19
N ARG A 165 -6.25 11.10 1.02
CA ARG A 165 -5.95 12.13 2.03
C ARG A 165 -7.08 13.14 2.28
N GLY A 166 -7.86 13.48 1.24
CA GLY A 166 -8.98 14.41 1.33
C GLY A 166 -10.32 13.79 1.71
N VAL A 167 -10.33 12.50 2.03
CA VAL A 167 -11.56 11.73 2.23
C VAL A 167 -12.13 11.99 3.62
N ARG A 168 -13.39 12.49 3.68
CA ARG A 168 -14.11 12.73 4.95
C ARG A 168 -14.76 11.46 5.50
N ASP A 169 -15.21 10.57 4.62
CA ASP A 169 -15.85 9.31 4.96
C ASP A 169 -15.04 8.13 4.38
N PRO A 170 -14.09 7.59 5.14
CA PRO A 170 -13.25 6.49 4.69
C PRO A 170 -14.04 5.25 4.29
N LEU A 171 -15.14 4.92 5.01
CA LEU A 171 -15.94 3.73 4.72
C LEU A 171 -16.64 3.86 3.36
N ALA A 172 -17.35 4.97 3.11
CA ALA A 172 -18.03 5.21 1.84
C ALA A 172 -17.07 5.17 0.65
N HIS A 173 -15.90 5.80 0.78
CA HIS A 173 -14.92 5.87 -0.30
C HIS A 173 -14.23 4.53 -0.54
N THR A 174 -13.77 3.85 0.52
CA THR A 174 -13.09 2.56 0.37
C THR A 174 -14.05 1.50 -0.18
N THR A 175 -15.30 1.46 0.31
CA THR A 175 -16.32 0.55 -0.24
C THR A 175 -16.53 0.80 -1.72
N SER A 176 -16.73 2.06 -2.12
CA SER A 176 -16.93 2.41 -3.53
C SER A 176 -15.73 2.04 -4.39
N ASN A 177 -14.51 2.33 -3.91
CA ASN A 177 -13.28 1.96 -4.62
C ASN A 177 -13.20 0.45 -4.84
N PHE A 178 -13.49 -0.37 -3.82
CA PHE A 178 -13.47 -1.83 -3.98
C PHE A 178 -14.57 -2.34 -4.90
N VAL A 179 -15.80 -1.81 -4.81
CA VAL A 179 -16.92 -2.21 -5.70
C VAL A 179 -16.57 -1.93 -7.15
N TYR A 180 -16.12 -0.72 -7.47
CA TYR A 180 -15.79 -0.37 -8.85
C TYR A 180 -14.49 -1.04 -9.34
N ALA A 181 -13.50 -1.26 -8.48
CA ALA A 181 -12.32 -2.05 -8.80
C ALA A 181 -12.67 -3.52 -9.06
N ALA A 182 -13.62 -4.09 -8.32
CA ALA A 182 -14.13 -5.44 -8.57
C ALA A 182 -14.84 -5.56 -9.91
N LEU A 183 -15.63 -4.55 -10.33
CA LEU A 183 -16.24 -4.51 -11.67
C LEU A 183 -15.17 -4.50 -12.77
N LEU A 184 -14.09 -3.73 -12.60
CA LEU A 184 -12.96 -3.73 -13.54
C LEU A 184 -12.25 -5.08 -13.57
N ALA A 185 -12.12 -5.75 -12.42
CA ALA A 185 -11.52 -7.09 -12.34
C ALA A 185 -12.40 -8.16 -13.01
N ILE A 186 -13.74 -8.05 -12.89
CA ILE A 186 -14.69 -8.90 -13.61
C ILE A 186 -14.52 -8.70 -15.13
N GLY A 187 -14.42 -7.44 -15.59
CA GLY A 187 -14.16 -7.12 -16.98
C GLY A 187 -12.83 -7.71 -17.51
N LEU A 188 -11.75 -7.60 -16.71
CA LEU A 188 -10.46 -8.21 -17.03
C LEU A 188 -10.57 -9.75 -17.11
N ALA A 189 -11.27 -10.38 -16.18
CA ALA A 189 -11.46 -11.82 -16.18
C ALA A 189 -12.28 -12.29 -17.40
N ALA A 190 -13.36 -11.59 -17.73
CA ALA A 190 -14.17 -11.86 -18.90
C ALA A 190 -13.36 -11.73 -20.20
N LEU A 191 -12.56 -10.66 -20.34
CA LEU A 191 -11.67 -10.45 -21.49
C LEU A 191 -10.64 -11.58 -21.61
N ARG A 192 -10.06 -12.02 -20.49
CA ARG A 192 -9.09 -13.14 -20.49
C ARG A 192 -9.74 -14.47 -20.84
N LEU A 193 -10.97 -14.69 -20.38
CA LEU A 193 -11.73 -15.90 -20.68
C LEU A 193 -12.04 -15.98 -22.18
N SER A 194 -12.52 -14.88 -22.78
CA SER A 194 -12.83 -14.83 -24.22
C SER A 194 -11.59 -14.98 -25.09
N ALA A 195 -10.43 -14.40 -24.66
CA ALA A 195 -9.20 -14.44 -25.46
C ALA A 195 -8.46 -15.80 -25.41
N ARG A 196 -8.65 -16.61 -24.35
CA ARG A 196 -7.87 -17.85 -24.11
C ARG A 196 -8.69 -19.12 -24.04
N GLY A 197 -10.02 -19.06 -24.15
CA GLY A 197 -10.90 -20.23 -24.16
C GLY A 197 -11.09 -20.93 -22.80
N GLY A 198 -10.76 -20.25 -21.70
CA GLY A 198 -10.96 -20.78 -20.36
C GLY A 198 -9.70 -20.80 -19.48
N PRO A 199 -9.81 -21.14 -18.18
CA PRO A 199 -8.67 -21.30 -17.30
C PRO A 199 -7.84 -22.50 -17.75
N GLN A 200 -6.53 -22.33 -17.90
CA GLN A 200 -5.61 -23.39 -18.34
C GLN A 200 -5.42 -24.49 -17.27
N THR A 201 -5.67 -24.15 -16.01
CA THR A 201 -5.64 -25.06 -14.87
C THR A 201 -6.77 -24.73 -13.90
N MET A 202 -7.39 -25.73 -13.29
CA MET A 202 -8.36 -25.55 -12.22
C MET A 202 -7.66 -24.94 -11.01
N PRO A 203 -8.22 -23.86 -10.41
CA PRO A 203 -7.65 -23.28 -9.22
C PRO A 203 -7.71 -24.26 -8.05
N GLN A 204 -6.63 -24.32 -7.27
CA GLN A 204 -6.60 -25.10 -6.03
C GLN A 204 -7.34 -24.34 -4.93
N LEU A 205 -7.94 -25.07 -4.00
CA LEU A 205 -8.70 -24.47 -2.88
C LEU A 205 -7.81 -23.55 -2.02
N SER A 206 -6.53 -23.90 -1.82
CA SER A 206 -5.58 -23.06 -1.09
C SER A 206 -5.45 -21.68 -1.73
N GLY A 207 -5.20 -21.60 -3.04
CA GLY A 207 -5.06 -20.32 -3.75
C GLY A 207 -6.33 -19.48 -3.72
N VAL A 208 -7.51 -20.11 -3.79
CA VAL A 208 -8.81 -19.43 -3.65
C VAL A 208 -8.98 -18.85 -2.24
N LEU A 209 -8.66 -19.64 -1.20
CA LEU A 209 -8.73 -19.19 0.19
C LEU A 209 -7.75 -18.06 0.47
N GLU A 210 -6.51 -18.15 -0.02
CA GLU A 210 -5.49 -17.11 0.11
C GLU A 210 -5.94 -15.80 -0.56
N ALA A 211 -6.52 -15.87 -1.75
CA ALA A 211 -7.07 -14.69 -2.44
C ALA A 211 -8.28 -14.09 -1.68
N LEU A 212 -9.15 -14.94 -1.14
CA LEU A 212 -10.32 -14.50 -0.38
C LEU A 212 -9.91 -13.83 0.94
N ILE A 213 -8.99 -14.46 1.70
CA ILE A 213 -8.45 -13.89 2.95
C ILE A 213 -7.71 -12.58 2.66
N SER A 214 -6.90 -12.55 1.58
CA SER A 214 -6.23 -11.34 1.11
C SER A 214 -7.22 -10.20 0.86
N GLY A 215 -8.34 -10.47 0.21
CA GLY A 215 -9.36 -9.45 -0.07
C GLY A 215 -10.16 -9.05 1.17
N ALA A 216 -10.75 -10.02 1.83
CA ALA A 216 -11.74 -9.82 2.88
C ALA A 216 -11.13 -9.36 4.22
N ILE A 217 -9.91 -9.80 4.54
CA ILE A 217 -9.28 -9.57 5.85
C ILE A 217 -8.11 -8.60 5.76
N THR A 218 -7.17 -8.80 4.81
CA THR A 218 -5.92 -8.03 4.79
C THR A 218 -5.91 -6.88 3.78
N SER A 219 -6.88 -6.79 2.85
CA SER A 219 -7.00 -5.63 1.97
C SER A 219 -8.11 -4.70 2.41
N ALA A 220 -9.36 -5.13 2.40
CA ALA A 220 -10.51 -4.27 2.58
C ALA A 220 -10.50 -3.52 3.94
N PRO A 221 -10.41 -4.16 5.12
CA PRO A 221 -10.39 -3.45 6.39
C PRO A 221 -9.09 -2.67 6.59
N ILE A 222 -7.96 -3.18 6.10
CA ILE A 222 -6.67 -2.49 6.23
C ILE A 222 -6.61 -1.22 5.37
N TYR A 223 -7.16 -1.25 4.15
CA TYR A 223 -7.22 -0.07 3.28
C TYR A 223 -8.24 0.96 3.77
N LEU A 224 -9.31 0.51 4.41
CA LEU A 224 -10.22 1.39 5.15
C LEU A 224 -9.48 2.11 6.30
N LEU A 225 -8.73 1.37 7.11
CA LEU A 225 -7.90 1.96 8.17
C LEU A 225 -6.82 2.88 7.60
N TRP A 226 -6.21 2.52 6.48
CA TRP A 226 -5.25 3.36 5.77
C TRP A 226 -5.87 4.70 5.36
N TYR A 227 -7.05 4.69 4.76
CA TYR A 227 -7.77 5.91 4.41
C TYR A 227 -8.16 6.77 5.63
N ALA A 228 -8.52 6.14 6.74
CA ALA A 228 -8.78 6.84 8.00
C ALA A 228 -7.49 7.42 8.64
N LEU A 229 -6.34 6.86 8.32
CA LEU A 229 -5.02 7.24 8.83
C LEU A 229 -4.38 8.38 8.00
N LEU A 230 -4.51 8.33 6.67
CA LEU A 230 -3.84 9.24 5.74
C LEU A 230 -4.04 10.74 6.05
N PRO A 231 -5.24 11.24 6.39
CA PRO A 231 -5.44 12.66 6.73
C PRO A 231 -4.69 13.09 8.01
N LYS A 232 -4.30 12.14 8.85
CA LYS A 232 -3.61 12.38 10.13
C LYS A 232 -2.09 12.36 10.01
N LEU A 233 -1.56 11.92 8.87
CA LEU A 233 -0.13 11.80 8.60
C LEU A 233 0.30 12.82 7.53
N ARG A 234 1.56 13.25 7.58
CA ARG A 234 2.18 13.92 6.43
C ARG A 234 2.37 12.91 5.31
N THR A 235 2.22 13.34 4.05
CA THR A 235 2.32 12.43 2.89
C THR A 235 3.70 11.77 2.82
N VAL A 236 4.75 12.55 3.04
CA VAL A 236 6.14 12.05 3.03
C VAL A 236 6.35 11.00 4.12
N PHE A 237 5.82 11.21 5.32
CA PHE A 237 5.90 10.22 6.40
C PHE A 237 5.08 8.96 6.05
N ALA A 238 3.86 9.13 5.53
CA ALA A 238 3.03 8.01 5.10
C ALA A 238 3.70 7.17 4.00
N ALA A 239 4.44 7.80 3.08
CA ALA A 239 5.23 7.09 2.09
C ALA A 239 6.38 6.30 2.74
N THR A 240 7.17 6.95 3.60
CA THR A 240 8.37 6.35 4.16
C THR A 240 8.05 5.21 5.15
N VAL A 241 6.98 5.35 5.95
CA VAL A 241 6.61 4.32 6.94
C VAL A 241 6.22 2.99 6.29
N GLN A 242 5.69 3.01 5.07
CA GLN A 242 5.36 1.79 4.32
C GLN A 242 6.60 0.98 3.93
N LEU A 243 7.79 1.59 3.86
CA LEU A 243 9.06 0.87 3.63
C LEU A 243 9.40 -0.12 4.77
N SER A 244 8.71 -0.01 5.91
CA SER A 244 8.78 -1.03 6.98
C SER A 244 8.09 -2.34 6.62
N VAL A 245 7.17 -2.35 5.65
CA VAL A 245 6.41 -3.56 5.28
C VAL A 245 7.31 -4.72 4.86
N PRO A 246 8.27 -4.58 3.94
CA PRO A 246 9.20 -5.67 3.58
C PRO A 246 10.03 -6.18 4.77
N VAL A 247 10.37 -5.30 5.69
CA VAL A 247 11.10 -5.68 6.92
C VAL A 247 10.21 -6.51 7.83
N ILE A 248 8.94 -6.10 8.02
CA ILE A 248 7.95 -6.87 8.79
C ILE A 248 7.70 -8.23 8.15
N VAL A 249 7.63 -8.31 6.81
CA VAL A 249 7.52 -9.58 6.06
C VAL A 249 8.72 -10.49 6.35
N GLY A 250 9.94 -9.94 6.33
CA GLY A 250 11.16 -10.70 6.64
C GLY A 250 11.17 -11.25 8.06
N PHE A 251 10.78 -10.44 9.05
CA PHE A 251 10.64 -10.91 10.44
C PHE A 251 9.49 -11.89 10.62
N GLY A 252 8.38 -11.72 9.89
CA GLY A 252 7.27 -12.67 9.86
C GLY A 252 7.70 -14.04 9.32
N GLY A 253 8.52 -14.07 8.29
CA GLY A 253 9.13 -15.30 7.76
C GLY A 253 9.98 -16.03 8.80
N TRP A 254 10.81 -15.29 9.56
CA TRP A 254 11.56 -15.87 10.68
C TRP A 254 10.64 -16.45 11.74
N MET A 255 9.64 -15.70 12.21
CA MET A 255 8.80 -16.10 13.33
C MET A 255 7.82 -17.23 12.99
N LEU A 256 7.25 -17.21 11.76
CA LEU A 256 6.19 -18.14 11.36
C LEU A 256 6.71 -19.35 10.54
N LEU A 257 7.82 -19.18 9.80
CA LEU A 257 8.35 -20.17 8.89
C LEU A 257 9.71 -20.71 9.33
N GLY A 258 10.28 -20.23 10.45
CA GLY A 258 11.60 -20.63 10.96
C GLY A 258 12.76 -20.19 10.05
N GLU A 259 12.55 -19.20 9.17
CA GLU A 259 13.62 -18.68 8.31
C GLU A 259 14.70 -17.98 9.15
N PRO A 260 16.02 -18.14 8.84
CA PRO A 260 17.07 -17.53 9.65
C PRO A 260 17.05 -16.00 9.54
N VAL A 261 17.21 -15.31 10.69
CA VAL A 261 17.47 -13.87 10.69
C VAL A 261 18.88 -13.63 10.17
N THR A 262 18.97 -13.16 8.95
CA THR A 262 20.27 -12.84 8.33
C THR A 262 20.76 -11.48 8.81
N ALA A 263 22.10 -11.28 8.85
CA ALA A 263 22.70 -9.96 9.13
C ALA A 263 22.16 -8.89 8.17
N ARG A 264 21.83 -9.27 6.93
CA ARG A 264 21.21 -8.40 5.93
C ARG A 264 19.83 -7.90 6.38
N LEU A 265 18.95 -8.78 6.88
CA LEU A 265 17.64 -8.40 7.40
C LEU A 265 17.78 -7.43 8.60
N ALA A 266 18.75 -7.68 9.48
CA ALA A 266 19.01 -6.82 10.63
C ALA A 266 19.50 -5.43 10.19
N ILE A 267 20.49 -5.35 9.27
CA ILE A 267 21.02 -4.09 8.74
C ILE A 267 19.94 -3.32 7.97
N ALA A 268 19.22 -4.00 7.07
CA ALA A 268 18.12 -3.40 6.31
C ALA A 268 17.02 -2.87 7.23
N GLY A 269 16.62 -3.65 8.23
CA GLY A 269 15.65 -3.23 9.24
C GLY A 269 16.10 -2.00 10.02
N ALA A 270 17.37 -1.97 10.47
CA ALA A 270 17.93 -0.81 11.16
C ALA A 270 17.91 0.45 10.28
N LEU A 271 18.32 0.36 9.00
CA LEU A 271 18.30 1.49 8.06
C LEU A 271 16.88 1.98 7.79
N VAL A 272 15.93 1.08 7.58
CA VAL A 272 14.52 1.44 7.37
C VAL A 272 13.96 2.15 8.60
N LEU A 273 14.16 1.59 9.81
CA LEU A 273 13.66 2.20 11.05
C LEU A 273 14.33 3.54 11.35
N MET A 274 15.63 3.70 11.11
CA MET A 274 16.30 4.99 11.20
C MET A 274 15.73 6.00 10.21
N GLY A 275 15.52 5.59 8.95
CA GLY A 275 14.91 6.43 7.92
C GLY A 275 13.51 6.90 8.30
N VAL A 276 12.65 6.00 8.77
CA VAL A 276 11.31 6.33 9.29
C VAL A 276 11.43 7.28 10.48
N GLY A 277 12.33 7.01 11.44
CA GLY A 277 12.56 7.87 12.61
C GLY A 277 12.99 9.29 12.22
N LEU A 278 13.82 9.46 11.19
CA LEU A 278 14.21 10.77 10.69
C LEU A 278 13.02 11.54 10.09
N THR A 279 12.11 10.87 9.39
CA THR A 279 10.91 11.52 8.82
C THR A 279 9.88 11.90 9.88
N MET A 280 9.94 11.32 11.09
CA MET A 280 9.09 11.69 12.21
C MET A 280 9.53 12.99 12.90
N ARG A 281 10.78 13.42 12.73
CA ARG A 281 11.28 14.63 13.38
C ARG A 281 10.51 15.84 12.86
N ARG A 282 9.77 16.49 13.75
CA ARG A 282 9.13 17.79 13.49
C ARG A 282 10.25 18.81 13.33
N THR A 283 10.50 19.31 12.14
CA THR A 283 11.15 20.59 11.98
C THR A 283 10.23 21.61 12.60
N GLY A 284 10.73 22.35 13.58
CA GLY A 284 10.00 23.43 14.26
C GLY A 284 9.61 24.52 13.26
N GLN A 285 8.52 24.29 12.54
CA GLN A 285 7.90 25.31 11.72
C GLN A 285 7.06 26.15 12.68
N LYS A 286 7.65 27.28 13.14
CA LYS A 286 6.86 28.41 13.63
C LYS A 286 5.75 28.62 12.60
N ALA A 287 4.50 28.38 12.99
CA ALA A 287 3.37 28.91 12.26
C ALA A 287 3.62 30.43 12.18
N SER A 288 3.91 30.92 10.99
CA SER A 288 3.77 32.35 10.71
C SER A 288 2.31 32.67 10.99
N ARG A 289 2.06 33.29 12.14
CA ARG A 289 0.79 33.95 12.39
C ARG A 289 0.54 34.87 11.18
N PRO A 290 -0.65 34.82 10.57
CA PRO A 290 -1.05 35.90 9.68
C PRO A 290 -0.96 37.20 10.49
N ASP A 291 -0.22 38.18 9.98
CA ASP A 291 -0.19 39.51 10.52
C ASP A 291 -1.64 40.00 10.62
N THR A 292 -2.16 40.05 11.82
CA THR A 292 -3.41 40.73 12.10
C THR A 292 -3.12 42.21 11.86
N PRO A 293 -3.83 42.91 10.95
CA PRO A 293 -3.67 44.35 10.83
C PRO A 293 -3.98 44.99 12.16
N ALA A 294 -3.12 45.93 12.58
CA ALA A 294 -3.36 46.74 13.77
C ALA A 294 -4.73 47.44 13.64
N PRO A 295 -5.53 47.52 14.72
CA PRO A 295 -6.76 48.27 14.70
C PRO A 295 -6.42 49.77 14.46
N ASP A 296 -7.06 50.34 13.41
CA ASP A 296 -7.01 51.75 13.15
C ASP A 296 -7.48 52.52 14.40
N THR A 297 -6.62 53.33 14.94
CA THR A 297 -6.96 54.30 15.99
C THR A 297 -7.79 55.43 15.36
N PRO A 298 -9.03 55.68 15.82
CA PRO A 298 -9.78 56.83 15.35
C PRO A 298 -9.17 58.11 15.91
N ALA A 299 -9.05 59.10 15.01
CA ALA A 299 -8.66 60.50 15.32
C ALA A 299 -9.80 61.23 16.02
#